data_9442154d94e7490322bcea63efac6b96
#
_entry.id   9442154d94e7490322bcea63efac6b96
#
_cell.length_a   1.000
_cell.length_b   1.000
_cell.length_c   1.000
_cell.angle_alpha   90.00
_cell.angle_beta   90.00
_cell.angle_gamma   90.00
#
_symmetry.space_group_name_H-M   'P 1'
#
loop_
_entity.id
_entity.type
_entity.pdbx_description
1 polymer ?
#
loop_
_entity_poly.entity_id
_entity_poly.type
_entity_poly.pdbx_seq_one_letter_code
_entity_poly.pdbx_strand_id
1 'polypeptide(L)'
;MNELKPITDWLPMSIKDASKKGWDEFDVILISGDAYVDHPAFGTAVVGRIIEDEGLKVGIVAQPNWKDDLRDFKKLGKPKLFFGITAGCMDSMVNHYTANKRLRSTDAYTAGGKSGFRPDYATTVYSNILKDLFPDTPILIGGIEASLRRVTHYDYWEDKLMPSILFDSRADALVYGMGDQPLRDALKLLKKGVPFEHLKTIKQFAFLQKKENELPKVKNWNTISLASHEDCLQ
;
A
#
# COMPACT_ATOMS: atom_id res chain seq x y z
N MET A 1 26.27 16.35 19.51
CA MET A 1 25.03 15.72 20.04
C MET A 1 23.95 16.00 19.01
N ASN A 2 23.40 14.96 18.38
CA ASN A 2 22.25 15.19 17.50
C ASN A 2 21.07 15.63 18.36
N GLU A 3 20.57 16.84 18.16
CA GLU A 3 19.32 17.29 18.79
C GLU A 3 18.21 16.32 18.37
N LEU A 4 17.52 15.76 19.37
CA LEU A 4 16.34 14.92 19.11
C LEU A 4 15.27 15.79 18.45
N LYS A 5 14.83 15.39 17.27
CA LYS A 5 13.71 16.08 16.59
C LYS A 5 12.49 16.13 17.51
N PRO A 6 11.76 17.25 17.55
CA PRO A 6 10.50 17.32 18.26
C PRO A 6 9.53 16.23 17.79
N ILE A 7 8.69 15.73 18.67
CA ILE A 7 7.71 14.67 18.31
C ILE A 7 6.74 15.14 17.23
N THR A 8 6.55 16.43 17.07
CA THR A 8 5.76 17.05 15.99
C THR A 8 6.40 16.92 14.61
N ASP A 9 7.68 16.60 14.53
CA ASP A 9 8.38 16.38 13.25
C ASP A 9 8.17 14.96 12.72
N TRP A 10 7.65 14.05 13.54
CA TRP A 10 7.35 12.68 13.15
C TRP A 10 5.97 12.58 12.50
N LEU A 11 5.81 11.63 11.59
CA LEU A 11 4.49 11.34 11.03
C LEU A 11 3.61 10.67 12.10
N PRO A 12 2.35 11.11 12.26
CA PRO A 12 1.47 10.62 13.32
C PRO A 12 1.15 9.12 13.19
N MET A 13 1.23 8.40 14.29
CA MET A 13 0.80 7.00 14.42
C MET A 13 -0.43 6.85 15.34
N SER A 14 -0.87 7.95 15.93
CA SER A 14 -2.05 8.01 16.80
C SER A 14 -2.77 9.35 16.63
N ILE A 15 -4.03 9.40 17.07
CA ILE A 15 -4.81 10.65 17.11
C ILE A 15 -4.11 11.68 18.02
N LYS A 16 -3.47 11.23 19.12
CA LYS A 16 -2.73 12.11 20.01
C LYS A 16 -1.53 12.77 19.30
N ASP A 17 -0.83 12.05 18.42
CA ASP A 17 0.27 12.63 17.64
C ASP A 17 -0.26 13.62 16.59
N ALA A 18 -1.37 13.29 15.95
CA ALA A 18 -2.05 14.18 15.00
C ALA A 18 -2.50 15.48 15.68
N SER A 19 -3.10 15.40 16.87
CA SER A 19 -3.54 16.57 17.63
C SER A 19 -2.38 17.52 18.00
N LYS A 20 -1.17 17.01 18.24
CA LYS A 20 0.03 17.85 18.47
C LYS A 20 0.44 18.64 17.22
N LYS A 21 0.11 18.15 16.04
CA LYS A 21 0.29 18.85 14.75
C LYS A 21 -0.91 19.76 14.41
N GLY A 22 -1.94 19.82 15.26
CA GLY A 22 -3.20 20.53 14.98
C GLY A 22 -4.08 19.82 13.94
N TRP A 23 -3.91 18.51 13.78
CA TRP A 23 -4.70 17.70 12.85
C TRP A 23 -5.79 16.93 13.60
N ASP A 24 -7.01 17.04 13.14
CA ASP A 24 -8.20 16.38 13.66
C ASP A 24 -8.67 15.20 12.78
N GLU A 25 -8.12 15.12 11.57
CA GLU A 25 -8.47 14.12 10.55
C GLU A 25 -7.26 13.88 9.64
N PHE A 26 -7.34 12.82 8.82
CA PHE A 26 -6.30 12.46 7.86
C PHE A 26 -6.85 12.48 6.43
N ASP A 27 -6.04 12.98 5.50
CA ASP A 27 -6.33 12.86 4.07
C ASP A 27 -5.97 11.46 3.56
N VAL A 28 -4.84 10.93 4.04
CA VAL A 28 -4.36 9.58 3.70
C VAL A 28 -3.95 8.84 4.97
N ILE A 29 -4.25 7.55 5.04
CA ILE A 29 -3.75 6.66 6.09
C ILE A 29 -2.93 5.55 5.41
N LEU A 30 -1.67 5.41 5.82
CA LEU A 30 -0.75 4.38 5.32
C LEU A 30 -0.75 3.18 6.27
N ILE A 31 -0.95 2.00 5.71
CA ILE A 31 -0.83 0.72 6.42
C ILE A 31 0.44 0.03 5.95
N SER A 32 1.29 -0.34 6.89
CA SER A 32 2.58 -1.00 6.60
C SER A 32 2.71 -2.32 7.34
N GLY A 33 3.25 -3.32 6.66
CA GLY A 33 3.68 -4.57 7.28
C GLY A 33 4.96 -4.44 8.13
N ASP A 34 5.71 -3.35 7.97
CA ASP A 34 6.91 -3.06 8.77
C ASP A 34 6.58 -2.21 9.98
N ALA A 35 7.42 -2.29 11.02
CA ALA A 35 7.50 -1.26 12.04
C ALA A 35 7.84 0.10 11.40
N TYR A 36 7.29 1.19 11.94
CA TYR A 36 7.57 2.52 11.40
C TYR A 36 8.93 3.05 11.88
N VAL A 37 9.76 3.40 10.92
CA VAL A 37 11.02 4.11 11.13
C VAL A 37 11.04 5.27 10.13
N ASP A 38 11.18 6.52 10.63
CA ASP A 38 11.26 7.72 9.80
C ASP A 38 12.67 7.86 9.19
N HIS A 39 12.94 7.04 8.19
CA HIS A 39 14.23 6.97 7.52
C HIS A 39 14.04 6.72 6.03
N PRO A 40 14.84 7.34 5.14
CA PRO A 40 14.69 7.22 3.68
C PRO A 40 14.87 5.81 3.12
N ALA A 41 15.39 4.85 3.89
CA ALA A 41 15.43 3.44 3.50
C ALA A 41 14.07 2.73 3.65
N PHE A 42 13.08 3.35 4.31
CA PHE A 42 11.77 2.75 4.55
C PHE A 42 10.70 3.40 3.68
N GLY A 43 10.09 2.60 2.78
CA GLY A 43 9.11 3.09 1.80
C GLY A 43 7.94 3.83 2.43
N THR A 44 7.43 3.37 3.58
CA THR A 44 6.33 4.04 4.29
C THR A 44 6.71 5.45 4.75
N ALA A 45 7.95 5.66 5.21
CA ALA A 45 8.43 6.98 5.59
C ALA A 45 8.54 7.89 4.36
N VAL A 46 9.14 7.40 3.28
CA VAL A 46 9.28 8.16 2.03
C VAL A 46 7.90 8.56 1.48
N VAL A 47 6.99 7.61 1.36
CA VAL A 47 5.62 7.86 0.88
C VAL A 47 4.88 8.83 1.79
N GLY A 48 4.97 8.67 3.11
CA GLY A 48 4.36 9.58 4.06
C GLY A 48 4.91 10.99 3.97
N ARG A 49 6.23 11.15 3.79
CA ARG A 49 6.85 12.46 3.59
C ARG A 49 6.48 13.11 2.26
N ILE A 50 6.30 12.33 1.19
CA ILE A 50 5.78 12.83 -0.08
C ILE A 50 4.36 13.38 0.10
N ILE A 51 3.50 12.67 0.82
CA ILE A 51 2.12 13.11 1.09
C ILE A 51 2.11 14.39 1.92
N GLU A 52 2.94 14.47 2.96
CA GLU A 52 3.09 15.66 3.80
C GLU A 52 3.65 16.86 2.99
N ASP A 53 4.63 16.64 2.12
CA ASP A 53 5.22 17.66 1.23
C ASP A 53 4.20 18.21 0.23
N GLU A 54 3.25 17.40 -0.22
CA GLU A 54 2.11 17.87 -1.03
C GLU A 54 1.04 18.62 -0.20
N GLY A 55 1.28 18.85 1.10
CA GLY A 55 0.39 19.61 2.00
C GLY A 55 -0.83 18.83 2.47
N LEU A 56 -0.75 17.50 2.49
CA LEU A 56 -1.82 16.61 2.95
C LEU A 56 -1.51 16.03 4.32
N LYS A 57 -2.55 15.76 5.10
CA LYS A 57 -2.45 15.16 6.43
C LYS A 57 -2.37 13.64 6.31
N VAL A 58 -1.26 13.04 6.74
CA VAL A 58 -1.02 11.60 6.64
C VAL A 58 -0.82 10.96 8.01
N GLY A 59 -1.46 9.82 8.23
CA GLY A 59 -1.27 8.97 9.40
C GLY A 59 -0.68 7.62 9.03
N ILE A 60 0.04 6.99 9.96
CA ILE A 60 0.67 5.68 9.72
C ILE A 60 0.15 4.67 10.73
N VAL A 61 -0.28 3.52 10.23
CA VAL A 61 -0.59 2.31 10.99
C VAL A 61 0.47 1.26 10.64
N ALA A 62 1.44 1.11 11.53
CA ALA A 62 2.54 0.18 11.37
C ALA A 62 2.20 -1.16 12.02
N GLN A 63 2.39 -2.24 11.29
CA GLN A 63 2.16 -3.62 11.74
C GLN A 63 0.85 -3.82 12.52
N PRO A 64 -0.33 -3.47 11.93
CA PRO A 64 -1.59 -3.63 12.64
C PRO A 64 -1.82 -5.10 13.04
N ASN A 65 -2.37 -5.32 14.24
CA ASN A 65 -2.79 -6.65 14.63
C ASN A 65 -4.02 -7.08 13.80
N TRP A 66 -3.83 -8.08 12.98
CA TRP A 66 -4.82 -8.60 12.04
C TRP A 66 -5.59 -9.81 12.56
N LYS A 67 -5.24 -10.29 13.77
CA LYS A 67 -5.80 -11.50 14.41
C LYS A 67 -6.81 -11.22 15.52
N ASP A 68 -6.98 -9.95 15.92
CA ASP A 68 -7.86 -9.55 17.02
C ASP A 68 -9.15 -8.85 16.51
N ASP A 69 -9.67 -7.94 17.33
CA ASP A 69 -10.85 -7.12 17.03
C ASP A 69 -10.63 -6.01 15.98
N LEU A 70 -9.48 -6.00 15.32
CA LEU A 70 -9.08 -5.06 14.26
C LEU A 70 -9.05 -3.59 14.73
N ARG A 71 -8.80 -3.36 16.02
CA ARG A 71 -8.74 -2.00 16.59
C ARG A 71 -7.66 -1.14 15.97
N ASP A 72 -6.53 -1.75 15.58
CA ASP A 72 -5.42 -1.03 14.96
C ASP A 72 -5.81 -0.45 13.60
N PHE A 73 -6.62 -1.15 12.81
CA PHE A 73 -7.11 -0.66 11.52
C PHE A 73 -8.14 0.48 11.70
N LYS A 74 -8.79 0.57 12.85
CA LYS A 74 -9.82 1.57 13.17
C LYS A 74 -9.28 2.78 13.92
N LYS A 75 -8.08 2.68 14.53
CA LYS A 75 -7.56 3.67 15.49
C LYS A 75 -7.36 5.09 14.96
N LEU A 76 -7.15 5.26 13.65
CA LEU A 76 -7.00 6.56 12.99
C LEU A 76 -8.27 7.01 12.25
N GLY A 77 -9.32 6.18 12.24
CA GLY A 77 -10.57 6.47 11.55
C GLY A 77 -10.49 6.25 10.03
N LYS A 78 -11.35 6.96 9.30
CA LYS A 78 -11.47 6.91 7.83
C LYS A 78 -10.70 8.08 7.21
N PRO A 79 -9.80 7.87 6.23
CA PRO A 79 -9.16 8.96 5.51
C PRO A 79 -10.14 9.64 4.53
N LYS A 80 -9.87 10.88 4.19
CA LYS A 80 -10.67 11.62 3.21
C LYS A 80 -10.46 11.14 1.78
N LEU A 81 -9.24 10.74 1.43
CA LEU A 81 -8.88 10.40 0.06
C LEU A 81 -8.75 8.89 -0.16
N PHE A 82 -7.83 8.23 0.55
CA PHE A 82 -7.61 6.80 0.37
C PHE A 82 -6.77 6.17 1.50
N PHE A 83 -6.85 4.84 1.62
CA PHE A 83 -5.85 4.06 2.34
C PHE A 83 -4.72 3.65 1.38
N GLY A 84 -3.47 3.90 1.78
CA GLY A 84 -2.29 3.38 1.09
C GLY A 84 -1.74 2.14 1.81
N ILE A 85 -1.49 1.04 1.10
CA ILE A 85 -1.09 -0.23 1.72
C ILE A 85 0.19 -0.76 1.10
N THR A 86 1.10 -1.23 1.96
CA THR A 86 2.31 -1.95 1.56
C THR A 86 2.62 -3.08 2.53
N ALA A 87 3.20 -4.16 2.02
CA ALA A 87 3.75 -5.24 2.87
C ALA A 87 4.99 -4.79 3.67
N GLY A 88 5.60 -3.67 3.30
CA GLY A 88 6.83 -3.17 3.88
C GLY A 88 7.98 -3.13 2.87
N CYS A 89 9.22 -3.12 3.36
CA CYS A 89 10.44 -3.08 2.55
C CYS A 89 10.65 -4.37 1.72
N MET A 90 10.10 -5.48 2.18
CA MET A 90 10.19 -6.77 1.51
C MET A 90 8.80 -7.33 1.19
N ASP A 91 8.75 -8.23 0.21
CA ASP A 91 7.63 -9.13 0.02
C ASP A 91 7.42 -9.97 1.29
N SER A 92 6.16 -10.10 1.76
CA SER A 92 5.86 -10.78 3.03
C SER A 92 6.26 -12.25 3.01
N MET A 93 6.06 -12.94 1.88
CA MET A 93 6.42 -14.35 1.75
C MET A 93 7.94 -14.56 1.76
N VAL A 94 8.69 -13.69 1.06
CA VAL A 94 10.16 -13.70 1.08
C VAL A 94 10.69 -13.36 2.48
N ASN A 95 10.03 -12.47 3.19
CA ASN A 95 10.41 -12.12 4.56
C ASN A 95 10.14 -13.26 5.56
N HIS A 96 9.03 -13.96 5.40
CA HIS A 96 8.61 -15.03 6.33
C HIS A 96 9.34 -16.35 6.09
N TYR A 97 9.62 -16.68 4.83
CA TYR A 97 10.10 -18.02 4.48
C TYR A 97 11.50 -17.99 3.86
N THR A 98 12.23 -19.07 4.08
CA THR A 98 13.46 -19.37 3.33
C THR A 98 13.10 -19.91 1.94
N ALA A 99 14.11 -20.02 1.04
CA ALA A 99 13.93 -20.66 -0.26
C ALA A 99 13.43 -22.11 -0.18
N ASN A 100 13.66 -22.80 0.94
CA ASN A 100 13.15 -24.16 1.18
C ASN A 100 11.78 -24.16 1.91
N LYS A 101 11.02 -23.08 1.80
CA LYS A 101 9.69 -22.91 2.42
C LYS A 101 9.66 -23.09 3.96
N ARG A 102 10.79 -22.92 4.65
CA ARG A 102 10.87 -22.97 6.11
C ARG A 102 10.61 -21.59 6.70
N LEU A 103 9.75 -21.54 7.70
CA LEU A 103 9.47 -20.29 8.43
C LEU A 103 10.75 -19.75 9.09
N ARG A 104 10.99 -18.45 8.94
CA ARG A 104 12.09 -17.75 9.62
C ARG A 104 11.70 -17.46 11.07
N SER A 105 12.66 -17.55 11.98
CA SER A 105 12.46 -17.24 13.41
C SER A 105 12.53 -15.74 13.71
N THR A 106 13.06 -14.94 12.79
CA THR A 106 13.27 -13.50 12.98
C THR A 106 12.73 -12.71 11.80
N ASP A 107 12.23 -11.49 12.08
CA ASP A 107 11.83 -10.48 11.10
C ASP A 107 12.59 -9.19 11.39
N ALA A 108 13.54 -8.81 10.52
CA ALA A 108 14.38 -7.63 10.70
C ALA A 108 13.58 -6.30 10.67
N TYR A 109 12.37 -6.31 10.14
CA TYR A 109 11.50 -5.13 10.03
C TYR A 109 10.45 -5.04 11.12
N THR A 110 10.56 -5.88 12.14
CA THR A 110 9.67 -5.89 13.30
C THR A 110 10.42 -5.45 14.56
N ALA A 111 9.73 -4.78 15.46
CA ALA A 111 10.29 -4.37 16.73
C ALA A 111 10.84 -5.57 17.53
N GLY A 112 12.11 -5.52 17.92
CA GLY A 112 12.79 -6.61 18.60
C GLY A 112 13.08 -7.83 17.72
N GLY A 113 12.95 -7.73 16.41
CA GLY A 113 13.27 -8.81 15.46
C GLY A 113 12.32 -10.01 15.53
N LYS A 114 11.15 -9.89 16.14
CA LYS A 114 10.19 -11.00 16.34
C LYS A 114 9.40 -11.29 15.07
N SER A 115 9.38 -12.55 14.63
CA SER A 115 8.54 -13.01 13.51
C SER A 115 7.06 -13.19 13.91
N GLY A 116 6.15 -13.25 12.92
CA GLY A 116 4.75 -13.62 13.10
C GLY A 116 3.77 -12.47 13.35
N PHE A 117 4.22 -11.22 13.33
CA PHE A 117 3.32 -10.05 13.42
C PHE A 117 2.67 -9.72 12.09
N ARG A 118 3.38 -9.88 11.00
CA ARG A 118 2.88 -9.66 9.64
C ARG A 118 2.13 -10.90 9.15
N PRO A 119 1.00 -10.79 8.42
CA PRO A 119 0.40 -11.93 7.74
C PRO A 119 1.20 -12.34 6.51
N ASP A 120 1.00 -13.56 6.05
CA ASP A 120 1.34 -13.96 4.70
C ASP A 120 0.50 -13.15 3.70
N TYR A 121 1.07 -12.77 2.56
CA TYR A 121 0.42 -11.89 1.57
C TYR A 121 -0.16 -10.62 2.21
N ALA A 122 0.65 -9.94 2.99
CA ALA A 122 0.23 -8.84 3.87
C ALA A 122 -0.57 -7.76 3.15
N THR A 123 -0.19 -7.39 1.93
CA THR A 123 -0.91 -6.40 1.13
C THR A 123 -2.36 -6.82 0.86
N THR A 124 -2.57 -8.09 0.50
CA THR A 124 -3.90 -8.66 0.24
C THR A 124 -4.74 -8.73 1.52
N VAL A 125 -4.15 -9.23 2.62
CA VAL A 125 -4.85 -9.37 3.91
C VAL A 125 -5.29 -8.01 4.44
N TYR A 126 -4.39 -7.03 4.47
CA TYR A 126 -4.73 -5.70 4.97
C TYR A 126 -5.76 -4.98 4.10
N SER A 127 -5.67 -5.14 2.78
CA SER A 127 -6.62 -4.55 1.85
C SER A 127 -8.03 -5.11 2.07
N ASN A 128 -8.17 -6.44 2.19
CA ASN A 128 -9.45 -7.08 2.43
C ASN A 128 -10.07 -6.65 3.77
N ILE A 129 -9.27 -6.59 4.84
CA ILE A 129 -9.73 -6.09 6.16
C ILE A 129 -10.27 -4.66 6.02
N LEU A 130 -9.54 -3.78 5.33
CA LEU A 130 -9.98 -2.39 5.16
C LEU A 130 -11.20 -2.27 4.26
N LYS A 131 -11.34 -3.09 3.23
CA LYS A 131 -12.55 -3.13 2.40
C LYS A 131 -13.79 -3.58 3.18
N ASP A 132 -13.62 -4.48 4.14
CA ASP A 132 -14.72 -4.90 5.01
C ASP A 132 -15.08 -3.84 6.06
N LEU A 133 -14.09 -3.12 6.60
CA LEU A 133 -14.30 -2.05 7.58
C LEU A 133 -14.76 -0.73 6.96
N PHE A 134 -14.28 -0.40 5.75
CA PHE A 134 -14.49 0.88 5.08
C PHE A 134 -14.78 0.66 3.57
N PRO A 135 -15.92 0.04 3.20
CA PRO A 135 -16.18 -0.41 1.83
C PRO A 135 -16.12 0.69 0.77
N ASP A 136 -16.53 1.92 1.14
CA ASP A 136 -16.59 3.06 0.23
C ASP A 136 -15.28 3.88 0.17
N THR A 137 -14.24 3.46 0.89
CA THR A 137 -12.98 4.21 0.88
C THR A 137 -12.04 3.60 -0.15
N PRO A 138 -11.47 4.40 -1.07
CA PRO A 138 -10.50 3.91 -2.02
C PRO A 138 -9.27 3.31 -1.35
N ILE A 139 -8.72 2.25 -1.95
CA ILE A 139 -7.49 1.60 -1.52
C ILE A 139 -6.47 1.63 -2.66
N LEU A 140 -5.31 2.22 -2.37
CA LEU A 140 -4.14 2.23 -3.24
C LEU A 140 -3.08 1.30 -2.67
N ILE A 141 -2.76 0.22 -3.35
CA ILE A 141 -1.68 -0.67 -2.95
C ILE A 141 -0.38 -0.35 -3.68
N GLY A 142 0.75 -0.64 -3.05
CA GLY A 142 2.07 -0.38 -3.62
C GLY A 142 3.19 -1.13 -2.92
N GLY A 143 4.43 -0.77 -3.25
CA GLY A 143 5.62 -1.45 -2.76
C GLY A 143 5.97 -2.70 -3.56
N ILE A 144 6.98 -3.44 -3.08
CA ILE A 144 7.56 -4.57 -3.83
C ILE A 144 6.57 -5.72 -4.01
N GLU A 145 5.82 -6.10 -2.98
CA GLU A 145 4.86 -7.20 -3.03
C GLU A 145 3.77 -6.96 -4.07
N ALA A 146 3.15 -5.78 -4.06
CA ALA A 146 2.14 -5.40 -5.04
C ALA A 146 2.74 -5.30 -6.45
N SER A 147 3.94 -4.70 -6.59
CA SER A 147 4.59 -4.53 -7.88
C SER A 147 4.92 -5.85 -8.56
N LEU A 148 5.40 -6.85 -7.83
CA LEU A 148 5.72 -8.17 -8.36
C LEU A 148 4.48 -8.94 -8.80
N ARG A 149 3.32 -8.69 -8.15
CA ARG A 149 2.05 -9.38 -8.39
C ARG A 149 1.04 -8.57 -9.22
N ARG A 150 1.47 -7.50 -9.92
CA ARG A 150 0.57 -6.60 -10.67
C ARG A 150 -0.08 -7.21 -11.91
N VAL A 151 0.52 -8.26 -12.46
CA VAL A 151 0.02 -9.04 -13.60
C VAL A 151 0.00 -10.52 -13.24
N THR A 152 -0.37 -11.40 -14.17
CA THR A 152 -0.20 -12.85 -13.98
C THR A 152 1.24 -13.15 -13.59
N HIS A 153 1.41 -13.94 -12.55
CA HIS A 153 2.72 -14.27 -11.98
C HIS A 153 2.73 -15.70 -11.45
N TYR A 154 3.92 -16.31 -11.42
CA TYR A 154 4.12 -17.59 -10.75
C TYR A 154 4.32 -17.34 -9.25
N ASP A 155 3.44 -17.93 -8.44
CA ASP A 155 3.60 -17.93 -6.99
C ASP A 155 4.34 -19.19 -6.56
N TYR A 156 5.54 -18.99 -6.03
CA TYR A 156 6.45 -20.05 -5.62
C TYR A 156 5.91 -20.88 -4.45
N TRP A 157 5.17 -20.26 -3.54
CA TRP A 157 4.66 -20.94 -2.35
C TRP A 157 3.43 -21.79 -2.65
N GLU A 158 2.54 -21.29 -3.50
CA GLU A 158 1.34 -22.00 -3.99
C GLU A 158 1.65 -22.94 -5.15
N ASP A 159 2.85 -22.84 -5.76
CA ASP A 159 3.31 -23.62 -6.91
C ASP A 159 2.33 -23.55 -8.11
N LYS A 160 1.86 -22.34 -8.41
CA LYS A 160 0.92 -22.10 -9.51
C LYS A 160 0.99 -20.68 -10.06
N LEU A 161 0.44 -20.49 -11.25
CA LEU A 161 0.19 -19.16 -11.80
C LEU A 161 -1.01 -18.52 -11.10
N MET A 162 -0.80 -17.30 -10.61
CA MET A 162 -1.81 -16.48 -9.96
C MET A 162 -2.17 -15.27 -10.83
N PRO A 163 -3.43 -14.81 -10.81
CA PRO A 163 -3.82 -13.58 -11.48
C PRO A 163 -3.20 -12.35 -10.78
N SER A 164 -3.50 -11.17 -11.30
CA SER A 164 -3.08 -9.92 -10.64
C SER A 164 -3.59 -9.83 -9.21
N ILE A 165 -2.75 -9.35 -8.29
CA ILE A 165 -3.09 -9.09 -6.90
C ILE A 165 -4.34 -8.18 -6.73
N LEU A 166 -4.67 -7.38 -7.74
CA LEU A 166 -5.86 -6.53 -7.71
C LEU A 166 -7.17 -7.34 -7.61
N PHE A 167 -7.20 -8.58 -8.12
CA PHE A 167 -8.37 -9.45 -7.96
C PHE A 167 -8.54 -9.90 -6.52
N ASP A 168 -7.46 -10.36 -5.90
CA ASP A 168 -7.52 -10.98 -4.57
C ASP A 168 -7.57 -9.93 -3.45
N SER A 169 -6.92 -8.77 -3.66
CA SER A 169 -6.86 -7.69 -2.66
C SER A 169 -8.08 -6.78 -2.65
N ARG A 170 -8.91 -6.82 -3.69
CA ARG A 170 -10.06 -5.90 -3.87
C ARG A 170 -9.64 -4.41 -3.85
N ALA A 171 -8.36 -4.11 -4.06
CA ALA A 171 -7.85 -2.74 -4.12
C ALA A 171 -8.33 -2.03 -5.39
N ASP A 172 -8.52 -0.71 -5.31
CA ASP A 172 -9.04 0.09 -6.42
C ASP A 172 -7.95 0.43 -7.44
N ALA A 173 -6.71 0.54 -6.99
CA ALA A 173 -5.56 0.75 -7.86
C ALA A 173 -4.24 0.27 -7.22
N LEU A 174 -3.23 0.13 -8.05
CA LEU A 174 -1.88 -0.27 -7.67
C LEU A 174 -0.87 0.68 -8.31
N VAL A 175 0.10 1.17 -7.52
CA VAL A 175 1.28 1.88 -8.02
C VAL A 175 2.47 0.94 -7.98
N TYR A 176 3.17 0.78 -9.11
CA TYR A 176 4.30 -0.14 -9.21
C TYR A 176 5.62 0.56 -9.51
N GLY A 177 6.71 -0.11 -9.15
CA GLY A 177 8.06 0.39 -9.35
C GLY A 177 8.40 1.57 -8.43
N MET A 178 9.11 2.57 -8.95
CA MET A 178 9.42 3.80 -8.22
C MET A 178 8.18 4.70 -8.19
N GLY A 179 7.42 4.61 -7.11
CA GLY A 179 6.10 5.21 -6.97
C GLY A 179 6.07 6.70 -6.64
N ASP A 180 7.23 7.36 -6.45
CA ASP A 180 7.33 8.73 -5.97
C ASP A 180 6.59 9.73 -6.88
N GLN A 181 6.92 9.76 -8.16
CA GLN A 181 6.30 10.68 -9.11
C GLN A 181 4.84 10.33 -9.41
N PRO A 182 4.47 9.05 -9.68
CA PRO A 182 3.07 8.67 -9.84
C PRO A 182 2.18 9.05 -8.64
N LEU A 183 2.70 8.90 -7.41
CA LEU A 183 1.98 9.31 -6.22
C LEU A 183 1.78 10.82 -6.17
N ARG A 184 2.81 11.63 -6.44
CA ARG A 184 2.68 13.09 -6.52
C ARG A 184 1.65 13.52 -7.55
N ASP A 185 1.65 12.89 -8.72
CA ASP A 185 0.69 13.20 -9.78
C ASP A 185 -0.75 12.85 -9.35
N ALA A 186 -0.94 11.70 -8.68
CA ALA A 186 -2.22 11.32 -8.13
C ALA A 186 -2.72 12.31 -7.04
N LEU A 187 -1.86 12.66 -6.09
CA LEU A 187 -2.18 13.60 -5.02
C LEU A 187 -2.57 14.98 -5.54
N LYS A 188 -1.88 15.47 -6.57
CA LYS A 188 -2.21 16.76 -7.23
C LYS A 188 -3.58 16.73 -7.89
N LEU A 189 -3.98 15.60 -8.50
CA LEU A 189 -5.31 15.44 -9.10
C LEU A 189 -6.39 15.34 -8.01
N LEU A 190 -6.17 14.54 -6.98
CA LEU A 190 -7.09 14.38 -5.85
C LEU A 190 -7.33 15.71 -5.12
N LYS A 191 -6.30 16.51 -4.90
CA LYS A 191 -6.42 17.87 -4.32
C LYS A 191 -7.27 18.82 -5.17
N LYS A 192 -7.33 18.60 -6.47
CA LYS A 192 -8.22 19.35 -7.39
C LYS A 192 -9.63 18.80 -7.44
N GLY A 193 -9.95 17.80 -6.61
CA GLY A 193 -11.28 17.17 -6.58
C GLY A 193 -11.52 16.15 -7.69
N VAL A 194 -10.47 15.70 -8.39
CA VAL A 194 -10.61 14.62 -9.37
C VAL A 194 -10.94 13.32 -8.62
N PRO A 195 -12.02 12.62 -8.95
CA PRO A 195 -12.36 11.35 -8.31
C PRO A 195 -11.28 10.29 -8.46
N PHE A 196 -11.12 9.42 -7.46
CA PHE A 196 -10.06 8.39 -7.43
C PHE A 196 -10.11 7.46 -8.66
N GLU A 197 -11.28 7.08 -9.11
CA GLU A 197 -11.48 6.24 -10.30
C GLU A 197 -10.99 6.86 -11.62
N HIS A 198 -10.69 8.16 -11.63
CA HIS A 198 -10.16 8.86 -12.81
C HIS A 198 -8.62 8.93 -12.84
N LEU A 199 -7.92 8.34 -11.86
CA LEU A 199 -6.45 8.31 -11.82
C LEU A 199 -5.82 7.35 -12.83
N LYS A 200 -6.62 6.67 -13.64
CA LYS A 200 -6.23 5.62 -14.60
C LYS A 200 -5.28 6.06 -15.71
N THR A 201 -5.09 7.36 -15.89
CA THR A 201 -4.16 7.93 -16.89
C THR A 201 -2.78 8.28 -16.32
N ILE A 202 -2.55 8.00 -15.06
CA ILE A 202 -1.23 8.21 -14.43
C ILE A 202 -0.32 7.05 -14.81
N LYS A 203 0.93 7.36 -15.14
CA LYS A 203 1.96 6.35 -15.42
C LYS A 203 2.21 5.48 -14.19
N GLN A 204 2.61 4.23 -14.39
CA GLN A 204 2.88 3.26 -13.33
C GLN A 204 1.67 2.94 -12.43
N PHE A 205 0.45 3.21 -12.91
CA PHE A 205 -0.78 2.74 -12.29
C PHE A 205 -1.28 1.47 -12.95
N ALA A 206 -1.77 0.53 -12.14
CA ALA A 206 -2.55 -0.62 -12.59
C ALA A 206 -3.92 -0.60 -11.90
N PHE A 207 -4.97 -0.99 -12.60
CA PHE A 207 -6.34 -1.03 -12.10
C PHE A 207 -7.15 -2.08 -12.85
N LEU A 208 -8.22 -2.55 -12.24
CA LEU A 208 -9.18 -3.42 -12.92
C LEU A 208 -10.16 -2.58 -13.74
N GLN A 209 -10.44 -3.04 -14.95
CA GLN A 209 -11.40 -2.42 -15.84
C GLN A 209 -12.42 -3.46 -16.30
N LYS A 210 -13.70 -3.14 -16.22
CA LYS A 210 -14.75 -3.99 -16.79
C LYS A 210 -14.64 -4.01 -18.32
N LYS A 211 -14.90 -5.16 -18.96
CA LYS A 211 -14.79 -5.32 -20.41
C LYS A 211 -15.61 -4.33 -21.21
N GLU A 212 -16.80 -4.00 -20.70
CA GLU A 212 -17.74 -3.07 -21.33
C GLU A 212 -17.29 -1.60 -21.27
N ASN A 213 -16.33 -1.27 -20.45
CA ASN A 213 -15.84 0.11 -20.31
C ASN A 213 -14.68 0.37 -21.29
N GLU A 214 -14.72 1.51 -21.97
CA GLU A 214 -13.60 1.94 -22.81
C GLU A 214 -12.34 2.19 -21.98
N LEU A 215 -11.20 1.79 -22.52
CA LEU A 215 -9.91 2.12 -21.93
C LEU A 215 -9.65 3.63 -22.04
N PRO A 216 -9.00 4.24 -21.03
CA PRO A 216 -8.62 5.65 -21.09
C PRO A 216 -7.73 5.89 -22.32
N LYS A 217 -8.09 6.87 -23.15
CA LYS A 217 -7.30 7.28 -24.32
C LYS A 217 -6.36 8.41 -23.91
N VAL A 218 -5.07 8.18 -23.97
CA VAL A 218 -4.05 9.19 -23.71
C VAL A 218 -3.28 9.47 -25.00
N LYS A 219 -3.28 10.70 -25.43
CA LYS A 219 -2.49 11.14 -26.60
C LYS A 219 -1.02 10.79 -26.38
N ASN A 220 -0.39 10.17 -27.34
CA ASN A 220 1.01 9.72 -27.28
C ASN A 220 1.30 8.45 -26.46
N TRP A 221 0.28 7.69 -26.05
CA TRP A 221 0.49 6.34 -25.50
C TRP A 221 0.25 5.28 -26.57
N ASN A 222 1.14 4.30 -26.61
CA ASN A 222 0.93 3.07 -27.38
C ASN A 222 0.23 2.05 -26.50
N THR A 223 -0.76 1.38 -27.03
CA THR A 223 -1.44 0.28 -26.35
C THR A 223 -0.81 -1.05 -26.78
N ILE A 224 -0.42 -1.86 -25.80
CA ILE A 224 0.10 -3.21 -26.01
C ILE A 224 -0.81 -4.17 -25.23
N SER A 225 -1.39 -5.15 -25.93
CA SER A 225 -2.13 -6.24 -25.29
C SER A 225 -1.15 -7.33 -24.86
N LEU A 226 -1.21 -7.70 -23.60
CA LEU A 226 -0.49 -8.86 -23.08
C LEU A 226 -1.38 -10.11 -23.17
N ALA A 227 -0.79 -11.30 -23.09
CA ALA A 227 -1.53 -12.54 -22.92
C ALA A 227 -2.44 -12.47 -21.69
N SER A 228 -3.64 -13.01 -21.79
CA SER A 228 -4.55 -13.10 -20.64
C SER A 228 -4.02 -14.09 -19.60
N HIS A 229 -4.61 -14.08 -18.41
CA HIS A 229 -4.27 -15.09 -17.39
C HIS A 229 -4.57 -16.50 -17.90
N GLU A 230 -5.70 -16.67 -18.57
CA GLU A 230 -6.14 -17.94 -19.18
C GLU A 230 -5.17 -18.42 -20.28
N ASP A 231 -4.65 -17.50 -21.10
CA ASP A 231 -3.63 -17.85 -22.11
C ASP A 231 -2.31 -18.29 -21.47
N CYS A 232 -1.96 -17.73 -20.31
CA CYS A 232 -0.76 -18.11 -19.55
C CYS A 232 -0.88 -19.50 -18.87
N LEU A 233 -2.10 -20.01 -18.69
CA LEU A 233 -2.34 -21.32 -18.08
C LEU A 233 -2.27 -22.49 -19.08
N GLN A 234 -2.20 -22.22 -20.37
CA GLN A 234 -2.08 -23.21 -21.47
C GLN A 234 -0.61 -23.57 -21.73
#